data_3355e7b43aeae537255c4a81f5539f42
#
_entry.id   3355e7b43aeae537255c4a81f5539f42
#
_cell.length_a   1.000
_cell.length_b   1.000
_cell.length_c   1.000
_cell.angle_alpha   90.00
_cell.angle_beta   90.00
_cell.angle_gamma   90.00
#
_symmetry.space_group_name_H-M   'P 1'
#
loop_
_entity.id
_entity.type
_entity.pdbx_description
1 polymer ?
#
loop_
_entity_poly.entity_id
_entity_poly.type
_entity_poly.pdbx_seq_one_letter_code
_entity_poly.pdbx_strand_id
1 'polypeptide(L)'
;NKFIEEGRYFYTQIKQEGVILYNSGKYKLSRRRKLNFDEIKKQAQDYFNEKFEKGNFFFDDAITNKERERYQMASFYLHQSCENYYYAIRLTFTLRNNKQHNLSKLSSTTRRYSDDLSTVFPQNTPEEKRLFKLLKAAYVDARYNPHFVVTKEDIDALIPKVELLRDITKRICEAKIKEYGEQSGI
;
A
#
# COMPACT_ATOMS: atom_id res chain seq x y z
N ASN A 1 -25.76 -3.33 2.64
CA ASN A 1 -25.74 -4.70 2.08
C ASN A 1 -25.05 -4.77 0.72
N LYS A 2 -25.25 -3.80 -0.22
CA LYS A 2 -24.63 -3.76 -1.55
C LYS A 2 -23.11 -4.03 -1.51
N PHE A 3 -22.32 -3.33 -0.70
CA PHE A 3 -20.88 -3.51 -0.62
C PHE A 3 -20.44 -4.91 -0.11
N ILE A 4 -21.26 -5.58 0.70
CA ILE A 4 -21.02 -6.97 1.11
C ILE A 4 -21.24 -7.90 -0.08
N GLU A 5 -22.29 -7.69 -0.86
CA GLU A 5 -22.58 -8.46 -2.08
C GLU A 5 -21.48 -8.28 -3.12
N GLU A 6 -21.01 -7.04 -3.31
CA GLU A 6 -19.87 -6.71 -4.18
C GLU A 6 -18.53 -7.21 -3.65
N GLY A 7 -18.48 -7.80 -2.45
CA GLY A 7 -17.24 -8.36 -1.89
C GLY A 7 -16.19 -7.32 -1.51
N ARG A 8 -16.55 -6.04 -1.32
CA ARG A 8 -15.61 -5.00 -0.88
C ARG A 8 -14.98 -5.40 0.44
N TYR A 9 -13.64 -5.42 0.51
CA TYR A 9 -12.87 -6.05 1.58
C TYR A 9 -13.27 -5.56 2.99
N PHE A 10 -13.42 -4.26 3.18
CA PHE A 10 -13.76 -3.65 4.48
C PHE A 10 -15.10 -4.18 5.03
N TYR A 11 -16.15 -4.17 4.21
CA TYR A 11 -17.50 -4.58 4.62
C TYR A 11 -17.59 -6.10 4.80
N THR A 12 -16.86 -6.87 4.01
CA THR A 12 -16.79 -8.33 4.18
C THR A 12 -16.01 -8.71 5.44
N GLN A 13 -14.96 -7.97 5.78
CA GLN A 13 -14.20 -8.17 7.02
C GLN A 13 -15.06 -7.84 8.26
N ILE A 14 -15.75 -6.69 8.27
CA ILE A 14 -16.66 -6.35 9.37
C ILE A 14 -17.70 -7.48 9.58
N LYS A 15 -18.24 -8.04 8.51
CA LYS A 15 -19.22 -9.12 8.64
C LYS A 15 -18.61 -10.41 9.19
N GLN A 16 -17.34 -10.71 8.85
CA GLN A 16 -16.66 -11.95 9.25
C GLN A 16 -16.12 -11.89 10.70
N GLU A 17 -15.60 -10.72 11.08
CA GLU A 17 -14.84 -10.54 12.33
C GLU A 17 -15.59 -9.67 13.35
N GLY A 18 -16.62 -8.94 12.91
CA GLY A 18 -17.39 -8.04 13.76
C GLY A 18 -18.33 -8.78 14.70
N VAL A 19 -18.46 -8.24 15.91
CA VAL A 19 -19.44 -8.70 16.91
C VAL A 19 -20.72 -7.86 16.76
N ILE A 20 -21.86 -8.52 16.62
CA ILE A 20 -23.16 -7.83 16.55
C ILE A 20 -23.55 -7.45 17.99
N LEU A 21 -23.46 -6.16 18.30
CA LEU A 21 -23.83 -5.64 19.62
C LEU A 21 -25.33 -5.52 19.83
N TYR A 22 -26.07 -5.26 18.75
CA TYR A 22 -27.53 -5.16 18.76
C TYR A 22 -28.11 -5.63 17.41
N ASN A 23 -29.15 -6.42 17.46
CA ASN A 23 -29.90 -6.87 16.27
C ASN A 23 -31.39 -6.67 16.47
N SER A 24 -31.96 -5.70 15.75
CA SER A 24 -33.41 -5.46 15.76
C SER A 24 -34.25 -6.55 15.07
N GLY A 25 -33.62 -7.49 14.39
CA GLY A 25 -34.26 -8.50 13.54
C GLY A 25 -34.82 -7.97 12.20
N LYS A 26 -34.89 -6.65 12.03
CA LYS A 26 -35.47 -6.02 10.81
C LYS A 26 -34.58 -6.15 9.57
N TYR A 27 -33.26 -6.31 9.73
CA TYR A 27 -32.31 -6.34 8.63
C TYR A 27 -31.37 -7.54 8.75
N LYS A 28 -31.21 -8.25 7.63
CA LYS A 28 -30.19 -9.31 7.49
C LYS A 28 -29.03 -8.79 6.67
N LEU A 29 -27.79 -9.05 7.13
CA LEU A 29 -26.60 -8.76 6.34
C LEU A 29 -26.54 -9.73 5.15
N SER A 30 -26.34 -9.19 3.95
CA SER A 30 -26.23 -9.96 2.72
C SER A 30 -25.12 -11.01 2.80
N ARG A 31 -25.27 -12.11 2.08
CA ARG A 31 -24.21 -13.11 1.96
C ARG A 31 -23.19 -12.65 0.93
N ARG A 32 -21.90 -12.89 1.21
CA ARG A 32 -20.85 -12.74 0.22
C ARG A 32 -21.07 -13.74 -0.89
N ARG A 33 -21.05 -13.29 -2.14
CA ARG A 33 -21.05 -14.16 -3.33
C ARG A 33 -19.66 -14.24 -3.94
N LYS A 34 -19.43 -15.23 -4.77
CA LYS A 34 -18.25 -15.31 -5.61
C LYS A 34 -18.33 -14.22 -6.68
N LEU A 35 -17.27 -13.45 -6.86
CA LEU A 35 -17.18 -12.46 -7.93
C LEU A 35 -16.82 -13.15 -9.25
N ASN A 36 -17.33 -12.65 -10.36
CA ASN A 36 -16.82 -12.98 -11.69
C ASN A 36 -15.55 -12.18 -12.01
N PHE A 37 -14.89 -12.49 -13.12
CA PHE A 37 -13.62 -11.84 -13.47
C PHE A 37 -13.76 -10.37 -13.81
N ASP A 38 -14.87 -9.92 -14.41
CA ASP A 38 -15.11 -8.50 -14.67
C ASP A 38 -15.22 -7.68 -13.38
N GLU A 39 -15.90 -8.24 -12.38
CA GLU A 39 -16.05 -7.62 -11.07
C GLU A 39 -14.71 -7.60 -10.31
N ILE A 40 -13.92 -8.68 -10.44
CA ILE A 40 -12.56 -8.75 -9.88
C ILE A 40 -11.67 -7.70 -10.53
N LYS A 41 -11.66 -7.63 -11.86
CA LYS A 41 -10.93 -6.62 -12.63
C LYS A 41 -11.29 -5.20 -12.21
N LYS A 42 -12.60 -4.92 -12.17
CA LYS A 42 -13.09 -3.60 -11.76
C LYS A 42 -12.64 -3.22 -10.35
N GLN A 43 -12.79 -4.13 -9.39
CA GLN A 43 -12.36 -3.86 -8.01
C GLN A 43 -10.84 -3.70 -7.90
N ALA A 44 -10.07 -4.54 -8.60
CA ALA A 44 -8.61 -4.44 -8.63
C ALA A 44 -8.17 -3.07 -9.21
N GLN A 45 -8.82 -2.63 -10.29
CA GLN A 45 -8.57 -1.32 -10.90
C GLN A 45 -8.92 -0.17 -9.95
N ASP A 46 -10.11 -0.20 -9.32
CA ASP A 46 -10.54 0.82 -8.37
C ASP A 46 -9.53 0.95 -7.20
N TYR A 47 -9.11 -0.18 -6.63
CA TYR A 47 -8.15 -0.20 -5.52
C TYR A 47 -6.76 0.24 -5.94
N PHE A 48 -6.31 -0.18 -7.13
CA PHE A 48 -5.03 0.25 -7.68
C PHE A 48 -5.03 1.77 -7.85
N ASN A 49 -6.02 2.32 -8.53
CA ASN A 49 -6.11 3.76 -8.78
C ASN A 49 -6.09 4.53 -7.46
N GLU A 50 -6.97 4.17 -6.49
CA GLU A 50 -7.05 4.85 -5.19
C GLU A 50 -5.72 4.86 -4.45
N LYS A 51 -5.05 3.70 -4.36
CA LYS A 51 -3.84 3.58 -3.55
C LYS A 51 -2.61 4.10 -4.27
N PHE A 52 -2.51 3.86 -5.57
CA PHE A 52 -1.39 4.34 -6.38
C PHE A 52 -1.37 5.86 -6.47
N GLU A 53 -2.53 6.48 -6.74
CA GLU A 53 -2.67 7.93 -6.78
C GLU A 53 -2.34 8.56 -5.41
N LYS A 54 -2.85 7.97 -4.32
CA LYS A 54 -2.52 8.42 -2.98
C LYS A 54 -1.02 8.27 -2.66
N GLY A 55 -0.38 7.21 -3.15
CA GLY A 55 1.08 7.05 -3.06
C GLY A 55 1.82 8.16 -3.78
N ASN A 56 1.36 8.54 -4.98
CA ASN A 56 1.95 9.64 -5.75
C ASN A 56 1.79 10.99 -5.04
N PHE A 57 0.62 11.30 -4.49
CA PHE A 57 0.43 12.54 -3.71
C PHE A 57 1.40 12.63 -2.53
N PHE A 58 1.60 11.54 -1.80
CA PHE A 58 2.58 11.54 -0.72
C PHE A 58 4.02 11.63 -1.23
N PHE A 59 4.31 11.09 -2.40
CA PHE A 59 5.63 11.23 -3.00
C PHE A 59 5.92 12.70 -3.37
N ASP A 60 4.95 13.39 -3.99
CA ASP A 60 5.06 14.80 -4.36
C ASP A 60 5.21 15.70 -3.12
N ASP A 61 4.48 15.39 -2.05
CA ASP A 61 4.64 16.05 -0.75
C ASP A 61 6.05 15.83 -0.17
N ALA A 62 6.62 14.65 -0.35
CA ALA A 62 7.99 14.36 0.09
C ALA A 62 9.02 15.22 -0.66
N ILE A 63 8.88 15.35 -1.98
CA ILE A 63 9.74 16.21 -2.81
C ILE A 63 9.61 17.67 -2.38
N THR A 64 8.38 18.15 -2.23
CA THR A 64 8.13 19.53 -1.78
C THR A 64 8.74 19.82 -0.40
N ASN A 65 8.66 18.87 0.53
CA ASN A 65 9.28 19.03 1.86
C ASN A 65 10.81 18.94 1.81
N LYS A 66 11.39 18.14 0.93
CA LYS A 66 12.82 18.11 0.66
C LYS A 66 13.32 19.48 0.16
N GLU A 67 12.63 20.07 -0.82
CA GLU A 67 12.97 21.40 -1.38
C GLU A 67 12.91 22.50 -0.32
N ARG A 68 12.06 22.34 0.69
CA ARG A 68 11.94 23.26 1.84
C ARG A 68 12.88 22.88 3.00
N GLU A 69 13.82 21.96 2.79
CA GLU A 69 14.76 21.47 3.79
C GLU A 69 14.10 20.84 5.04
N ARG A 70 12.85 20.38 4.90
CA ARG A 70 12.07 19.73 5.97
C ARG A 70 12.24 18.22 5.89
N TYR A 71 13.47 17.74 6.06
CA TYR A 71 13.84 16.35 5.78
C TYR A 71 13.12 15.31 6.65
N GLN A 72 12.81 15.65 7.90
CA GLN A 72 12.00 14.79 8.77
C GLN A 72 10.61 14.55 8.16
N MET A 73 9.93 15.62 7.73
CA MET A 73 8.61 15.49 7.09
C MET A 73 8.70 14.82 5.73
N ALA A 74 9.74 15.08 4.94
CA ALA A 74 9.99 14.36 3.70
C ALA A 74 10.08 12.84 3.94
N SER A 75 10.80 12.40 4.98
CA SER A 75 10.90 10.98 5.33
C SER A 75 9.56 10.36 5.73
N PHE A 76 8.70 11.10 6.45
CA PHE A 76 7.35 10.68 6.77
C PHE A 76 6.50 10.47 5.51
N TYR A 77 6.53 11.42 4.58
CA TYR A 77 5.78 11.32 3.34
C TYR A 77 6.32 10.21 2.42
N LEU A 78 7.64 9.97 2.37
CA LEU A 78 8.20 8.79 1.69
C LEU A 78 7.72 7.48 2.30
N HIS A 79 7.61 7.40 3.64
CA HIS A 79 7.02 6.24 4.30
C HIS A 79 5.57 6.02 3.85
N GLN A 80 4.74 7.08 3.85
CA GLN A 80 3.34 7.01 3.45
C GLN A 80 3.17 6.62 1.98
N SER A 81 4.06 7.12 1.12
CA SER A 81 4.11 6.74 -0.28
C SER A 81 4.37 5.22 -0.44
N CYS A 82 5.42 4.70 0.20
CA CYS A 82 5.72 3.27 0.19
C CYS A 82 4.56 2.42 0.70
N GLU A 83 3.94 2.82 1.81
CA GLU A 83 2.80 2.10 2.39
C GLU A 83 1.65 1.98 1.38
N ASN A 84 1.32 3.06 0.69
CA ASN A 84 0.24 3.08 -0.29
C ASN A 84 0.60 2.28 -1.55
N TYR A 85 1.84 2.30 -2.05
CA TYR A 85 2.26 1.45 -3.15
C TYR A 85 2.17 -0.04 -2.80
N TYR A 86 2.61 -0.45 -1.61
CA TYR A 86 2.43 -1.83 -1.16
C TYR A 86 0.95 -2.21 -0.99
N TYR A 87 0.09 -1.30 -0.55
CA TYR A 87 -1.36 -1.53 -0.51
C TYR A 87 -1.95 -1.66 -1.91
N ALA A 88 -1.50 -0.86 -2.88
CA ALA A 88 -1.91 -1.00 -4.28
C ALA A 88 -1.62 -2.42 -4.78
N ILE A 89 -0.41 -2.92 -4.57
CA ILE A 89 -0.03 -4.29 -4.95
C ILE A 89 -0.96 -5.31 -4.27
N ARG A 90 -1.07 -5.28 -2.95
CA ARG A 90 -1.85 -6.27 -2.21
C ARG A 90 -3.32 -6.29 -2.63
N LEU A 91 -3.93 -5.13 -2.74
CA LEU A 91 -5.34 -5.01 -3.12
C LEU A 91 -5.59 -5.45 -4.55
N THR A 92 -4.70 -5.14 -5.48
CA THR A 92 -4.78 -5.61 -6.86
C THR A 92 -4.72 -7.14 -6.95
N PHE A 93 -3.79 -7.77 -6.22
CA PHE A 93 -3.58 -9.22 -6.32
C PHE A 93 -4.53 -10.04 -5.46
N THR A 94 -5.10 -9.49 -4.38
CA THR A 94 -5.87 -10.29 -3.41
C THR A 94 -7.27 -9.76 -3.13
N LEU A 95 -7.60 -8.55 -3.56
CA LEU A 95 -8.80 -7.79 -3.20
C LEU A 95 -9.01 -7.69 -1.67
N ARG A 96 -7.95 -7.86 -0.88
CA ARG A 96 -7.99 -7.86 0.59
C ARG A 96 -6.87 -7.00 1.15
N ASN A 97 -7.17 -6.24 2.17
CA ASN A 97 -6.18 -5.50 2.93
C ASN A 97 -6.33 -5.78 4.43
N ASN A 98 -5.35 -6.42 4.99
CA ASN A 98 -5.20 -6.43 6.44
C ASN A 98 -4.47 -5.15 6.81
N LYS A 99 -5.13 -4.23 7.54
CA LYS A 99 -4.51 -2.97 7.98
C LYS A 99 -3.15 -3.26 8.63
N GLN A 100 -2.09 -2.89 7.96
CA GLN A 100 -0.73 -3.20 8.37
C GLN A 100 0.19 -2.02 8.03
N HIS A 101 0.55 -1.21 9.02
CA HIS A 101 1.41 -0.03 8.84
C HIS A 101 2.92 -0.38 8.89
N ASN A 102 3.27 -1.64 9.08
CA ASN A 102 4.66 -2.06 9.17
C ASN A 102 5.25 -2.32 7.79
N LEU A 103 6.10 -1.41 7.29
CA LEU A 103 6.75 -1.52 5.98
C LEU A 103 7.54 -2.81 5.79
N SER A 104 8.16 -3.36 6.85
CA SER A 104 8.88 -4.64 6.73
C SER A 104 7.93 -5.78 6.38
N LYS A 105 6.74 -5.82 7.02
CA LYS A 105 5.72 -6.83 6.71
C LYS A 105 5.07 -6.59 5.36
N LEU A 106 4.83 -5.33 4.97
CA LEU A 106 4.30 -5.00 3.66
C LEU A 106 5.28 -5.43 2.56
N SER A 107 6.55 -5.03 2.67
CA SER A 107 7.61 -5.43 1.75
C SER A 107 7.73 -6.96 1.64
N SER A 108 7.87 -7.66 2.77
CA SER A 108 8.08 -9.13 2.76
C SER A 108 6.89 -9.88 2.15
N THR A 109 5.65 -9.45 2.43
CA THR A 109 4.44 -10.12 1.92
C THR A 109 4.13 -9.84 0.47
N THR A 110 4.69 -8.77 -0.12
CA THR A 110 4.49 -8.42 -1.52
C THR A 110 5.53 -9.02 -2.46
N ARG A 111 6.71 -9.41 -1.97
CA ARG A 111 7.80 -10.01 -2.78
C ARG A 111 7.34 -11.19 -3.65
N ARG A 112 6.37 -11.96 -3.19
CA ARG A 112 5.81 -13.10 -3.94
C ARG A 112 5.11 -12.72 -5.25
N TYR A 113 4.85 -11.45 -5.49
CA TYR A 113 4.17 -10.96 -6.71
C TYR A 113 5.14 -10.49 -7.79
N SER A 114 6.39 -10.21 -7.43
CA SER A 114 7.49 -9.93 -8.36
C SER A 114 8.83 -9.98 -7.61
N ASP A 115 9.82 -10.62 -8.20
CA ASP A 115 11.20 -10.69 -7.68
C ASP A 115 11.83 -9.30 -7.62
N ASP A 116 11.46 -8.40 -8.53
CA ASP A 116 11.95 -7.02 -8.57
C ASP A 116 11.68 -6.26 -7.27
N LEU A 117 10.60 -6.60 -6.55
CA LEU A 117 10.29 -5.98 -5.26
C LEU A 117 11.35 -6.26 -4.19
N SER A 118 12.17 -7.28 -4.36
CA SER A 118 13.30 -7.57 -3.46
C SER A 118 14.45 -6.58 -3.63
N THR A 119 14.56 -5.93 -4.79
CA THR A 119 15.65 -4.99 -5.12
C THR A 119 15.39 -3.57 -4.61
N VAL A 120 14.16 -3.22 -4.25
CA VAL A 120 13.78 -1.86 -3.83
C VAL A 120 14.50 -1.43 -2.55
N PHE A 121 14.42 -2.27 -1.53
CA PHE A 121 15.08 -2.03 -0.24
C PHE A 121 15.95 -3.24 0.10
N PRO A 122 17.12 -3.38 -0.56
CA PRO A 122 18.08 -4.40 -0.19
C PRO A 122 18.62 -4.10 1.22
N GLN A 123 19.06 -5.13 1.92
CA GLN A 123 19.59 -5.03 3.27
C GLN A 123 20.93 -5.76 3.39
N ASN A 124 21.74 -5.63 2.35
CA ASN A 124 23.03 -6.33 2.25
C ASN A 124 24.13 -5.59 3.02
N THR A 125 24.09 -4.25 3.02
CA THR A 125 25.06 -3.38 3.66
C THR A 125 24.51 -2.75 4.95
N PRO A 126 25.39 -2.32 5.89
CA PRO A 126 24.97 -1.55 7.06
C PRO A 126 24.19 -0.29 6.71
N GLU A 127 24.57 0.41 5.64
CA GLU A 127 23.93 1.63 5.18
C GLU A 127 22.52 1.37 4.64
N GLU A 128 22.32 0.35 3.83
CA GLU A 128 20.99 -0.05 3.36
C GLU A 128 20.04 -0.40 4.51
N LYS A 129 20.55 -1.12 5.51
CA LYS A 129 19.80 -1.43 6.73
C LYS A 129 19.44 -0.17 7.51
N ARG A 130 20.38 0.78 7.62
CA ARG A 130 20.19 2.06 8.30
C ARG A 130 19.10 2.87 7.63
N LEU A 131 19.18 3.06 6.31
CA LEU A 131 18.20 3.83 5.52
C LEU A 131 16.79 3.22 5.62
N PHE A 132 16.66 1.92 5.50
CA PHE A 132 15.36 1.27 5.63
C PHE A 132 14.82 1.34 7.07
N LYS A 133 15.69 1.26 8.09
CA LYS A 133 15.31 1.47 9.50
C LYS A 133 14.81 2.91 9.72
N LEU A 134 15.51 3.91 9.17
CA LEU A 134 15.13 5.32 9.21
C LEU A 134 13.76 5.52 8.56
N LEU A 135 13.54 5.02 7.35
CA LEU A 135 12.27 5.12 6.65
C LEU A 135 11.11 4.51 7.45
N LYS A 136 11.34 3.37 8.10
CA LYS A 136 10.32 2.74 8.98
C LYS A 136 10.01 3.59 10.22
N ALA A 137 11.03 4.12 10.85
CA ALA A 137 10.92 4.94 12.06
C ALA A 137 10.18 6.26 11.77
N ALA A 138 10.33 6.81 10.57
CA ALA A 138 9.74 8.08 10.15
C ALA A 138 8.21 8.14 10.35
N TYR A 139 7.50 7.01 10.30
CA TYR A 139 6.05 6.97 10.55
C TYR A 139 5.65 7.56 11.90
N VAL A 140 6.43 7.30 12.93
CA VAL A 140 6.19 7.79 14.28
C VAL A 140 7.13 8.95 14.61
N ASP A 141 8.43 8.74 14.39
CA ASP A 141 9.47 9.61 14.93
C ASP A 141 9.47 10.98 14.26
N ALA A 142 9.16 11.09 12.97
CA ALA A 142 9.10 12.38 12.28
C ALA A 142 8.01 13.32 12.85
N ARG A 143 7.03 12.78 13.56
CA ARG A 143 5.90 13.56 14.12
C ARG A 143 6.01 13.80 15.61
N TYR A 144 6.66 12.89 16.35
CA TYR A 144 6.59 12.86 17.79
C TYR A 144 7.94 12.86 18.49
N ASN A 145 9.03 12.59 17.78
CA ASN A 145 10.38 12.53 18.36
C ASN A 145 11.20 13.76 17.95
N PRO A 146 11.41 14.75 18.84
CA PRO A 146 12.18 15.95 18.52
C PRO A 146 13.66 15.67 18.25
N HIS A 147 14.16 14.49 18.64
CA HIS A 147 15.54 14.05 18.41
C HIS A 147 15.69 13.17 17.17
N PHE A 148 14.64 12.98 16.39
CA PHE A 148 14.72 12.24 15.13
C PHE A 148 15.41 13.08 14.08
N VAL A 149 16.63 12.72 13.73
CA VAL A 149 17.45 13.43 12.74
C VAL A 149 17.37 12.69 11.40
N VAL A 150 17.07 13.44 10.36
CA VAL A 150 17.09 13.01 8.97
C VAL A 150 17.88 14.03 8.17
N THR A 151 18.86 13.60 7.40
CA THR A 151 19.69 14.50 6.60
C THR A 151 19.20 14.60 5.16
N LYS A 152 19.73 15.58 4.42
CA LYS A 152 19.48 15.71 2.99
C LYS A 152 19.91 14.45 2.23
N GLU A 153 21.08 13.92 2.58
CA GLU A 153 21.68 12.72 1.97
C GLU A 153 20.79 11.49 2.19
N ASP A 154 20.16 11.37 3.36
CA ASP A 154 19.19 10.29 3.64
C ASP A 154 18.00 10.35 2.68
N ILE A 155 17.44 11.54 2.48
CA ILE A 155 16.31 11.74 1.57
C ILE A 155 16.72 11.53 0.12
N ASP A 156 17.88 12.05 -0.28
CA ASP A 156 18.44 11.86 -1.62
C ASP A 156 18.69 10.37 -1.94
N ALA A 157 19.07 9.57 -0.95
CA ALA A 157 19.24 8.13 -1.09
C ALA A 157 17.91 7.33 -1.09
N LEU A 158 16.87 7.84 -0.42
CA LEU A 158 15.57 7.17 -0.32
C LEU A 158 14.67 7.42 -1.53
N ILE A 159 14.68 8.62 -2.11
CA ILE A 159 13.84 9.00 -3.25
C ILE A 159 13.94 8.00 -4.40
N PRO A 160 15.11 7.66 -4.94
CA PRO A 160 15.22 6.72 -6.06
C PRO A 160 14.66 5.33 -5.74
N LYS A 161 14.73 4.90 -4.47
CA LYS A 161 14.17 3.62 -4.02
C LYS A 161 12.64 3.64 -4.02
N VAL A 162 12.04 4.77 -3.62
CA VAL A 162 10.58 4.93 -3.64
C VAL A 162 10.07 5.08 -5.07
N GLU A 163 10.81 5.75 -5.95
CA GLU A 163 10.53 5.81 -7.38
C GLU A 163 10.56 4.42 -8.01
N LEU A 164 11.59 3.63 -7.72
CA LEU A 164 11.67 2.24 -8.18
C LEU A 164 10.46 1.42 -7.69
N LEU A 165 10.06 1.58 -6.42
CA LEU A 165 8.86 0.92 -5.90
C LEU A 165 7.60 1.34 -6.66
N ARG A 166 7.44 2.64 -6.93
CA ARG A 166 6.33 3.18 -7.72
C ARG A 166 6.24 2.53 -9.10
N ASP A 167 7.35 2.49 -9.80
CA ASP A 167 7.41 2.00 -11.18
C ASP A 167 7.14 0.49 -11.25
N ILE A 168 7.72 -0.29 -10.34
CA ILE A 168 7.41 -1.72 -10.22
C ILE A 168 5.92 -1.91 -9.89
N THR A 169 5.40 -1.16 -8.92
CA THR A 169 3.99 -1.24 -8.50
C THR A 169 3.06 -1.00 -9.69
N LYS A 170 3.30 0.07 -10.46
CA LYS A 170 2.50 0.38 -11.66
C LYS A 170 2.52 -0.79 -12.63
N ARG A 171 3.70 -1.23 -13.03
CA ARG A 171 3.89 -2.28 -14.03
C ARG A 171 3.21 -3.60 -13.65
N ILE A 172 3.44 -4.10 -12.41
CA ILE A 172 2.88 -5.40 -12.01
C ILE A 172 1.38 -5.36 -11.76
N CYS A 173 0.85 -4.24 -11.24
CA CYS A 173 -0.59 -4.09 -11.02
C CYS A 173 -1.35 -3.96 -12.35
N GLU A 174 -0.86 -3.15 -13.29
CA GLU A 174 -1.46 -3.02 -14.63
C GLU A 174 -1.46 -4.37 -15.38
N ALA A 175 -0.35 -5.12 -15.32
CA ALA A 175 -0.28 -6.45 -15.90
C ALA A 175 -1.30 -7.41 -15.27
N LYS A 176 -1.45 -7.40 -13.93
CA LYS A 176 -2.43 -8.26 -13.25
C LYS A 176 -3.88 -7.89 -13.55
N ILE A 177 -4.18 -6.61 -13.67
CA ILE A 177 -5.52 -6.13 -14.03
C ILE A 177 -5.87 -6.54 -15.46
N LYS A 178 -4.89 -6.47 -16.39
CA LYS A 178 -5.05 -6.96 -17.76
C LYS A 178 -5.34 -8.47 -17.79
N GLU A 179 -4.58 -9.27 -17.03
CA GLU A 179 -4.78 -10.72 -16.89
C GLU A 179 -6.22 -11.05 -16.43
N TYR A 180 -6.78 -10.31 -15.46
CA TYR A 180 -8.17 -10.49 -15.05
C TYR A 180 -9.16 -10.22 -16.20
N GLY A 181 -8.86 -9.26 -17.08
CA GLY A 181 -9.69 -8.98 -18.25
C GLY A 181 -9.64 -10.10 -19.31
N GLU A 182 -8.50 -10.71 -19.50
CA GLU A 182 -8.33 -11.82 -20.44
C GLU A 182 -9.09 -13.09 -19.97
N GLN A 183 -9.15 -13.32 -18.66
CA GLN A 183 -9.91 -14.42 -18.05
C GLN A 183 -11.44 -14.21 -18.08
N SER A 184 -11.93 -13.00 -18.35
CA SER A 184 -13.36 -12.70 -18.50
C SER A 184 -13.92 -13.12 -19.84
N GLY A 185 -13.08 -13.29 -20.87
CA GLY A 185 -13.47 -13.58 -22.25
C GLY A 185 -13.52 -15.09 -22.57
N ILE A 186 -13.31 -15.95 -21.58
CA ILE A 186 -13.39 -17.41 -21.70
C ILE A 186 -14.66 -17.89 -20.97
#